data_817567c87b24433f10638832cd99fe12
#
_entry.id   817567c87b24433f10638832cd99fe12
#
_cell.length_a   1.000
_cell.length_b   1.000
_cell.length_c   1.000
_cell.angle_alpha   90.00
_cell.angle_beta   90.00
_cell.angle_gamma   90.00
#
_symmetry.space_group_name_H-M   'P 1'
#
loop_
_entity.id
_entity.type
_entity.pdbx_description
1 polymer ?
#
loop_
_entity_poly.entity_id
_entity_poly.type
_entity_poly.pdbx_seq_one_letter_code
_entity_poly.pdbx_strand_id
1 'polypeptide(L)'
;KEELLDMVELARSMKAMIKEGGRYPRLLEGRSLGMIFQQVSTRTRIAFETAMADLGGHAEFFGPGTIQLGGHESIEDTARVMGTMLDILMARVNRHADVVSLAKHSPAPVVNGMSDYNHPTQELGDLMTMVENLPEGKRIEDCKVAFVGDATQVCVSLMFVASKMGMDFVHFGPKGHQVTDGGLVVDKTVDIMAIAEENCKVSGGTITVSDDVECVRGADFVYTDVWYGLYDAEEEGSSYLDVFYPKYQVTMDLMDFAGPGSKFMHCLPATRGEEVADEVMDHPERSLCWDEADNRKHSIRAILAYLLLRHEAGRRLDAAAADEAEARMNAVLAKIGK
;
A
#
# COMPACT_ATOMS: atom_id res chain seq x y z
N LYS A 1 -5.87 -3.16 -13.87
CA LYS A 1 -6.16 -4.49 -13.33
C LYS A 1 -4.99 -5.45 -13.60
N GLU A 2 -4.59 -5.65 -14.85
CA GLU A 2 -3.53 -6.60 -15.26
C GLU A 2 -2.22 -6.36 -14.51
N GLU A 3 -1.70 -5.13 -14.50
CA GLU A 3 -0.46 -4.80 -13.81
C GLU A 3 -0.49 -5.11 -12.30
N LEU A 4 -1.63 -4.92 -11.64
CA LEU A 4 -1.78 -5.28 -10.22
C LEU A 4 -1.73 -6.81 -10.03
N LEU A 5 -2.37 -7.56 -10.91
CA LEU A 5 -2.34 -9.03 -10.89
C LEU A 5 -0.94 -9.57 -11.21
N ASP A 6 -0.22 -8.96 -12.14
CA ASP A 6 1.18 -9.31 -12.43
C ASP A 6 2.09 -9.10 -11.20
N MET A 7 1.92 -7.98 -10.49
CA MET A 7 2.66 -7.72 -9.26
C MET A 7 2.29 -8.71 -8.13
N VAL A 8 1.01 -9.04 -7.97
CA VAL A 8 0.56 -10.06 -7.01
C VAL A 8 1.14 -11.43 -7.34
N GLU A 9 1.12 -11.84 -8.61
CA GLU A 9 1.68 -13.13 -9.01
C GLU A 9 3.20 -13.18 -8.83
N LEU A 10 3.91 -12.08 -9.13
CA LEU A 10 5.34 -11.96 -8.87
C LEU A 10 5.64 -12.08 -7.36
N ALA A 11 4.85 -11.42 -6.50
CA ALA A 11 4.98 -11.48 -5.05
C ALA A 11 4.77 -12.91 -4.53
N ARG A 12 3.69 -13.58 -4.99
CA ARG A 12 3.36 -14.97 -4.62
C ARG A 12 4.43 -15.94 -5.08
N SER A 13 4.94 -15.80 -6.29
CA SER A 13 6.02 -16.64 -6.83
C SER A 13 7.29 -16.50 -5.99
N MET A 14 7.69 -15.29 -5.60
CA MET A 14 8.83 -15.06 -4.71
C MET A 14 8.59 -15.63 -3.30
N LYS A 15 7.37 -15.50 -2.77
CA LYS A 15 6.99 -16.10 -1.47
C LYS A 15 7.06 -17.62 -1.51
N ALA A 16 6.52 -18.24 -2.55
CA ALA A 16 6.56 -19.69 -2.74
C ALA A 16 7.99 -20.21 -2.85
N MET A 17 8.83 -19.58 -3.66
CA MET A 17 10.24 -19.95 -3.83
C MET A 17 10.98 -20.03 -2.49
N ILE A 18 10.77 -19.05 -1.60
CA ILE A 18 11.42 -19.05 -0.28
C ILE A 18 10.87 -20.14 0.62
N LYS A 19 9.55 -20.37 0.62
CA LYS A 19 8.93 -21.46 1.39
C LYS A 19 9.44 -22.84 0.95
N GLU A 20 9.82 -23.00 -0.29
CA GLU A 20 10.41 -24.23 -0.86
C GLU A 20 11.94 -24.33 -0.62
N GLY A 21 12.54 -23.44 0.16
CA GLY A 21 13.96 -23.46 0.51
C GLY A 21 14.89 -22.83 -0.51
N GLY A 22 14.36 -22.11 -1.49
CA GLY A 22 15.11 -21.32 -2.47
C GLY A 22 15.65 -20.02 -1.87
N ARG A 23 16.23 -19.18 -2.74
CA ARG A 23 16.74 -17.84 -2.41
C ARG A 23 16.11 -16.81 -3.34
N TYR A 24 15.94 -15.60 -2.81
CA TYR A 24 15.50 -14.50 -3.66
C TYR A 24 16.50 -14.25 -4.81
N PRO A 25 16.01 -14.05 -6.03
CA PRO A 25 16.85 -13.63 -7.14
C PRO A 25 17.37 -12.21 -6.86
N ARG A 26 18.64 -11.95 -7.18
CA ARG A 26 19.26 -10.64 -6.96
C ARG A 26 18.87 -9.63 -8.05
N LEU A 27 17.58 -9.40 -8.21
CA LEU A 27 17.02 -8.57 -9.28
C LEU A 27 17.44 -7.09 -9.20
N LEU A 28 17.78 -6.62 -8.00
CA LEU A 28 18.13 -5.23 -7.72
C LEU A 28 19.60 -5.09 -7.27
N GLU A 29 20.47 -5.99 -7.71
CA GLU A 29 21.89 -5.91 -7.35
C GLU A 29 22.51 -4.58 -7.80
N GLY A 30 23.16 -3.88 -6.85
CA GLY A 30 23.77 -2.59 -7.05
C GLY A 30 22.79 -1.41 -7.15
N ARG A 31 21.49 -1.63 -6.90
CA ARG A 31 20.47 -0.57 -6.91
C ARG A 31 20.27 0.02 -5.53
N SER A 32 19.90 1.30 -5.51
CA SER A 32 19.69 2.08 -4.32
C SER A 32 18.27 2.65 -4.23
N LEU A 33 17.65 2.50 -3.04
CA LEU A 33 16.35 3.07 -2.71
C LEU A 33 16.53 4.19 -1.69
N GLY A 34 15.96 5.37 -1.96
CA GLY A 34 15.79 6.42 -0.96
C GLY A 34 14.40 6.37 -0.34
N MET A 35 14.34 6.26 0.99
CA MET A 35 13.07 6.21 1.73
C MET A 35 12.84 7.50 2.51
N ILE A 36 11.96 8.36 2.02
CA ILE A 36 11.57 9.62 2.66
C ILE A 36 10.39 9.37 3.60
N PHE A 37 10.56 9.71 4.87
CA PHE A 37 9.51 9.62 5.88
C PHE A 37 9.28 10.97 6.57
N GLN A 38 8.10 11.55 6.40
CA GLN A 38 7.61 12.66 7.24
C GLN A 38 6.84 12.13 8.46
N GLN A 39 6.33 10.91 8.38
CA GLN A 39 5.64 10.21 9.48
C GLN A 39 6.37 8.91 9.82
N VAL A 40 6.38 8.56 11.11
CA VAL A 40 6.97 7.30 11.58
C VAL A 40 6.20 6.07 11.08
N SER A 41 6.91 5.00 10.75
CA SER A 41 6.30 3.73 10.38
C SER A 41 7.26 2.58 10.55
N THR A 42 6.89 1.62 11.39
CA THR A 42 7.67 0.40 11.61
C THR A 42 7.55 -0.56 10.43
N ARG A 43 6.32 -0.90 10.05
CA ARG A 43 6.04 -1.91 9.02
C ARG A 43 6.52 -1.50 7.63
N THR A 44 6.22 -0.29 7.20
CA THR A 44 6.65 0.22 5.89
C THR A 44 8.17 0.25 5.81
N ARG A 45 8.85 0.75 6.85
CA ARG A 45 10.31 0.81 6.88
C ARG A 45 10.92 -0.58 6.75
N ILE A 46 10.54 -1.52 7.63
CA ILE A 46 11.07 -2.89 7.61
C ILE A 46 10.80 -3.56 6.25
N ALA A 47 9.58 -3.40 5.69
CA ALA A 47 9.22 -4.04 4.43
C ALA A 47 10.10 -3.55 3.27
N PHE A 48 10.37 -2.24 3.15
CA PHE A 48 11.22 -1.71 2.08
C PHE A 48 12.70 -2.02 2.29
N GLU A 49 13.24 -1.86 3.51
CA GLU A 49 14.64 -2.20 3.82
C GLU A 49 14.94 -3.67 3.54
N THR A 50 14.08 -4.57 4.05
CA THR A 50 14.26 -6.01 3.81
C THR A 50 14.05 -6.40 2.35
N ALA A 51 13.09 -5.79 1.66
CA ALA A 51 12.86 -6.06 0.24
C ALA A 51 14.07 -5.71 -0.62
N MET A 52 14.68 -4.54 -0.40
CA MET A 52 15.90 -4.15 -1.10
C MET A 52 17.07 -5.11 -0.80
N ALA A 53 17.28 -5.41 0.48
CA ALA A 53 18.35 -6.32 0.90
C ALA A 53 18.21 -7.72 0.29
N ASP A 54 16.99 -8.27 0.31
CA ASP A 54 16.70 -9.60 -0.23
C ASP A 54 16.94 -9.68 -1.75
N LEU A 55 16.59 -8.61 -2.48
CA LEU A 55 16.78 -8.52 -3.92
C LEU A 55 18.18 -8.04 -4.34
N GLY A 56 19.10 -7.82 -3.38
CA GLY A 56 20.49 -7.49 -3.60
C GLY A 56 20.81 -6.00 -3.70
N GLY A 57 19.84 -5.15 -3.44
CA GLY A 57 19.98 -3.70 -3.43
C GLY A 57 20.31 -3.15 -2.05
N HIS A 58 20.28 -1.82 -1.95
CA HIS A 58 20.54 -1.05 -0.74
C HIS A 58 19.42 -0.03 -0.49
N ALA A 59 19.09 0.24 0.78
CA ALA A 59 18.07 1.23 1.15
C ALA A 59 18.66 2.27 2.12
N GLU A 60 18.43 3.55 1.80
CA GLU A 60 18.76 4.71 2.64
C GLU A 60 17.51 5.27 3.29
N PHE A 61 17.54 5.44 4.61
CA PHE A 61 16.42 5.96 5.38
C PHE A 61 16.59 7.44 5.68
N PHE A 62 15.64 8.24 5.22
CA PHE A 62 15.54 9.67 5.50
C PHE A 62 14.33 9.93 6.39
N GLY A 63 14.57 9.94 7.71
CA GLY A 63 13.54 10.18 8.72
C GLY A 63 13.12 11.65 8.84
N PRO A 64 12.12 11.94 9.68
CA PRO A 64 11.65 13.30 9.90
C PRO A 64 12.81 14.23 10.32
N GLY A 65 12.94 15.37 9.66
CA GLY A 65 13.96 16.38 9.97
C GLY A 65 15.41 16.02 9.59
N THR A 66 15.65 14.89 8.92
CA THR A 66 17.00 14.51 8.48
C THR A 66 17.39 15.04 7.11
N ILE A 67 16.41 15.50 6.34
CA ILE A 67 16.59 16.15 5.02
C ILE A 67 15.83 17.46 4.98
N GLN A 68 16.16 18.31 4.00
CA GLN A 68 15.63 19.68 3.87
C GLN A 68 14.27 19.75 3.14
N LEU A 69 13.55 18.65 3.01
CA LEU A 69 12.31 18.50 2.23
C LEU A 69 11.26 19.56 2.59
N GLY A 70 10.95 20.45 1.64
CA GLY A 70 9.94 21.50 1.82
C GLY A 70 10.30 22.59 2.84
N GLY A 71 11.53 22.58 3.35
CA GLY A 71 12.07 23.61 4.24
C GLY A 71 12.97 24.59 3.49
N HIS A 72 14.27 24.41 3.61
CA HIS A 72 15.27 25.23 2.88
C HIS A 72 15.42 24.81 1.41
N GLU A 73 14.98 23.61 1.05
CA GLU A 73 15.00 23.10 -0.32
C GLU A 73 13.58 22.82 -0.80
N SER A 74 13.28 23.16 -2.06
CA SER A 74 11.97 22.84 -2.64
C SER A 74 11.81 21.33 -2.84
N ILE A 75 10.56 20.85 -2.86
CA ILE A 75 10.27 19.43 -3.13
C ILE A 75 10.78 19.03 -4.54
N GLU A 76 10.67 19.93 -5.51
CA GLU A 76 11.13 19.76 -6.89
C GLU A 76 12.64 19.58 -6.96
N ASP A 77 13.40 20.36 -6.21
CA ASP A 77 14.86 20.28 -6.22
C ASP A 77 15.35 19.04 -5.45
N THR A 78 14.76 18.75 -4.30
CA THR A 78 14.99 17.49 -3.59
C THR A 78 14.73 16.29 -4.51
N ALA A 79 13.63 16.29 -5.26
CA ALA A 79 13.30 15.21 -6.21
C ALA A 79 14.36 15.02 -7.28
N ARG A 80 14.84 16.13 -7.88
CA ARG A 80 15.90 16.09 -8.90
C ARG A 80 17.21 15.57 -8.33
N VAL A 81 17.64 16.10 -7.19
CA VAL A 81 18.89 15.67 -6.54
C VAL A 81 18.83 14.20 -6.16
N MET A 82 17.81 13.79 -5.41
CA MET A 82 17.70 12.41 -4.95
C MET A 82 17.55 11.44 -6.12
N GLY A 83 16.74 11.77 -7.13
CA GLY A 83 16.52 10.90 -8.29
C GLY A 83 17.71 10.80 -9.25
N THR A 84 18.73 11.72 -9.15
CA THR A 84 20.01 11.54 -9.85
C THR A 84 21.01 10.69 -9.07
N MET A 85 20.85 10.59 -7.76
CA MET A 85 21.78 9.86 -6.88
C MET A 85 21.28 8.47 -6.52
N LEU A 86 19.97 8.21 -6.64
CA LEU A 86 19.29 6.97 -6.26
C LEU A 86 18.48 6.41 -7.43
N ASP A 87 18.31 5.09 -7.46
CA ASP A 87 17.62 4.40 -8.55
C ASP A 87 16.10 4.42 -8.42
N ILE A 88 15.59 4.52 -7.20
CA ILE A 88 14.17 4.60 -6.88
C ILE A 88 13.95 5.38 -5.59
N LEU A 89 12.84 6.09 -5.48
CA LEU A 89 12.42 6.78 -4.28
C LEU A 89 11.12 6.16 -3.73
N MET A 90 11.00 6.12 -2.42
CA MET A 90 9.74 5.89 -1.72
C MET A 90 9.46 7.07 -0.79
N ALA A 91 8.24 7.58 -0.78
CA ALA A 91 7.87 8.72 0.03
C ALA A 91 6.60 8.42 0.86
N ARG A 92 6.73 8.52 2.19
CA ARG A 92 5.60 8.56 3.13
C ARG A 92 5.50 9.97 3.66
N VAL A 93 4.54 10.71 3.12
CA VAL A 93 4.42 12.17 3.25
C VAL A 93 3.07 12.59 3.84
N ASN A 94 3.03 13.80 4.39
CA ASN A 94 1.82 14.35 4.98
C ASN A 94 0.79 14.78 3.93
N ARG A 95 1.23 15.20 2.74
CA ARG A 95 0.34 15.67 1.67
C ARG A 95 0.60 14.88 0.38
N HIS A 96 -0.47 14.42 -0.26
CA HIS A 96 -0.37 13.72 -1.54
C HIS A 96 0.28 14.57 -2.64
N ALA A 97 0.05 15.88 -2.63
CA ALA A 97 0.69 16.81 -3.54
C ALA A 97 2.24 16.73 -3.51
N ASP A 98 2.81 16.41 -2.35
CA ASP A 98 4.27 16.30 -2.21
C ASP A 98 4.81 15.04 -2.92
N VAL A 99 4.14 13.89 -2.82
CA VAL A 99 4.55 12.69 -3.56
C VAL A 99 4.32 12.84 -5.06
N VAL A 100 3.26 13.52 -5.47
CA VAL A 100 3.02 13.85 -6.89
C VAL A 100 4.12 14.77 -7.42
N SER A 101 4.53 15.79 -6.65
CA SER A 101 5.63 16.68 -7.03
C SER A 101 6.96 15.92 -7.12
N LEU A 102 7.26 15.04 -6.14
CA LEU A 102 8.43 14.16 -6.19
C LEU A 102 8.43 13.31 -7.47
N ALA A 103 7.31 12.66 -7.79
CA ALA A 103 7.19 11.81 -8.98
C ALA A 103 7.34 12.57 -10.30
N LYS A 104 6.84 13.81 -10.33
CA LYS A 104 6.90 14.68 -11.53
C LYS A 104 8.32 15.16 -11.84
N HIS A 105 9.14 15.41 -10.82
CA HIS A 105 10.44 16.07 -10.99
C HIS A 105 11.63 15.13 -10.80
N SER A 106 11.41 13.93 -10.23
CA SER A 106 12.46 12.93 -10.12
C SER A 106 12.72 12.20 -11.44
N PRO A 107 13.98 12.05 -11.87
CA PRO A 107 14.34 11.16 -12.97
C PRO A 107 14.22 9.67 -12.61
N ALA A 108 14.19 9.32 -11.32
CA ALA A 108 13.96 7.98 -10.83
C ALA A 108 12.46 7.76 -10.51
N PRO A 109 11.93 6.53 -10.60
CA PRO A 109 10.55 6.23 -10.22
C PRO A 109 10.31 6.52 -8.73
N VAL A 110 9.08 6.95 -8.40
CA VAL A 110 8.66 7.28 -7.04
C VAL A 110 7.50 6.40 -6.62
N VAL A 111 7.62 5.77 -5.45
CA VAL A 111 6.59 4.95 -4.82
C VAL A 111 5.90 5.76 -3.72
N ASN A 112 4.57 5.84 -3.76
CA ASN A 112 3.80 6.38 -2.65
C ASN A 112 3.74 5.35 -1.51
N GLY A 113 4.49 5.61 -0.44
CA GLY A 113 4.53 4.78 0.79
C GLY A 113 3.40 5.05 1.77
N MET A 114 2.58 6.02 1.51
CA MET A 114 1.36 6.54 2.13
C MET A 114 1.35 8.07 2.09
N SER A 115 0.20 8.64 1.87
CA SER A 115 -0.09 10.07 1.98
C SER A 115 -1.47 10.27 2.62
N ASP A 116 -1.88 11.51 2.82
CA ASP A 116 -3.24 11.86 3.27
C ASP A 116 -4.36 11.42 2.30
N TYR A 117 -4.00 10.99 1.10
CA TYR A 117 -4.95 10.54 0.08
C TYR A 117 -5.14 9.02 0.07
N ASN A 118 -4.05 8.24 0.07
CA ASN A 118 -4.11 6.80 -0.08
C ASN A 118 -2.85 6.07 0.41
N HIS A 119 -2.95 4.73 0.54
CA HIS A 119 -1.88 3.82 0.95
C HIS A 119 -1.70 2.65 -0.05
N PRO A 120 -1.29 2.90 -1.30
CA PRO A 120 -1.31 1.89 -2.37
C PRO A 120 -0.39 0.69 -2.10
N THR A 121 0.66 0.86 -1.29
CA THR A 121 1.55 -0.25 -0.93
C THR A 121 0.96 -1.18 0.12
N GLN A 122 0.00 -0.72 0.93
CA GLN A 122 -0.81 -1.59 1.78
C GLN A 122 -1.73 -2.45 0.92
N GLU A 123 -2.46 -1.81 0.02
CA GLU A 123 -3.48 -2.43 -0.81
C GLU A 123 -2.98 -3.58 -1.69
N LEU A 124 -1.73 -3.48 -2.17
CA LEU A 124 -1.17 -4.60 -2.94
C LEU A 124 -0.91 -5.82 -2.03
N GLY A 125 -0.52 -5.59 -0.77
CA GLY A 125 -0.42 -6.64 0.25
C GLY A 125 -1.76 -7.26 0.59
N ASP A 126 -2.79 -6.42 0.70
CA ASP A 126 -4.16 -6.83 1.01
C ASP A 126 -4.76 -7.62 -0.15
N LEU A 127 -4.59 -7.13 -1.39
CA LEU A 127 -5.01 -7.88 -2.58
C LEU A 127 -4.31 -9.24 -2.68
N MET A 128 -3.02 -9.30 -2.39
CA MET A 128 -2.28 -10.56 -2.35
C MET A 128 -2.87 -11.50 -1.28
N THR A 129 -3.18 -10.97 -0.09
CA THR A 129 -3.75 -11.75 1.02
C THR A 129 -5.13 -12.27 0.66
N MET A 130 -5.99 -11.44 0.06
CA MET A 130 -7.29 -11.86 -0.43
C MET A 130 -7.18 -12.96 -1.50
N VAL A 131 -6.27 -12.80 -2.48
CA VAL A 131 -6.04 -13.80 -3.53
C VAL A 131 -5.52 -15.14 -2.97
N GLU A 132 -4.73 -15.12 -1.91
CA GLU A 132 -4.25 -16.34 -1.23
C GLU A 132 -5.33 -17.03 -0.40
N ASN A 133 -6.41 -16.32 -0.04
CA ASN A 133 -7.48 -16.79 0.85
C ASN A 133 -8.87 -16.71 0.20
N LEU A 134 -8.95 -16.85 -1.12
CA LEU A 134 -10.22 -16.86 -1.83
C LEU A 134 -11.12 -17.98 -1.34
N PRO A 135 -12.42 -17.73 -1.13
CA PRO A 135 -13.39 -18.80 -0.88
C PRO A 135 -13.40 -19.81 -2.02
N GLU A 136 -13.67 -21.08 -1.69
CA GLU A 136 -13.69 -22.16 -2.67
C GLU A 136 -14.63 -21.83 -3.85
N GLY A 137 -14.10 -21.94 -5.06
CA GLY A 137 -14.83 -21.70 -6.31
C GLY A 137 -15.04 -20.24 -6.69
N LYS A 138 -14.58 -19.27 -5.88
CA LYS A 138 -14.63 -17.84 -6.20
C LYS A 138 -13.33 -17.36 -6.83
N ARG A 139 -13.46 -16.40 -7.74
CA ARG A 139 -12.36 -15.55 -8.22
C ARG A 139 -12.42 -14.24 -7.43
N ILE A 140 -11.38 -13.42 -7.52
CA ILE A 140 -11.32 -12.15 -6.79
C ILE A 140 -12.48 -11.20 -7.15
N GLU A 141 -12.87 -11.18 -8.41
CA GLU A 141 -14.00 -10.39 -8.90
C GLU A 141 -15.38 -10.87 -8.43
N ASP A 142 -15.47 -12.08 -7.90
CA ASP A 142 -16.71 -12.65 -7.36
C ASP A 142 -16.82 -12.39 -5.83
N CYS A 143 -15.81 -11.72 -5.24
CA CYS A 143 -15.73 -11.49 -3.81
C CYS A 143 -16.35 -10.14 -3.42
N LYS A 144 -16.88 -10.13 -2.19
CA LYS A 144 -17.35 -8.93 -1.51
C LYS A 144 -16.42 -8.60 -0.34
N VAL A 145 -15.95 -7.36 -0.29
CA VAL A 145 -15.17 -6.83 0.84
C VAL A 145 -15.95 -5.72 1.54
N ALA A 146 -16.08 -5.83 2.85
CA ALA A 146 -16.72 -4.82 3.69
C ALA A 146 -15.67 -4.12 4.57
N PHE A 147 -15.51 -2.82 4.37
CA PHE A 147 -14.74 -1.96 5.27
C PHE A 147 -15.67 -1.42 6.36
N VAL A 148 -15.28 -1.55 7.62
CA VAL A 148 -16.07 -1.17 8.79
C VAL A 148 -15.36 -0.05 9.54
N GLY A 149 -16.04 1.06 9.78
CA GLY A 149 -15.51 2.18 10.57
C GLY A 149 -15.36 3.47 9.80
N ASP A 150 -14.24 4.18 10.01
CA ASP A 150 -13.97 5.48 9.40
C ASP A 150 -13.39 5.37 7.99
N ALA A 151 -13.69 6.35 7.14
CA ALA A 151 -13.16 6.45 5.77
C ALA A 151 -11.69 6.88 5.74
N THR A 152 -10.80 6.06 6.31
CA THR A 152 -9.35 6.31 6.34
C THR A 152 -8.72 6.22 4.93
N GLN A 153 -7.43 6.59 4.81
CA GLN A 153 -6.64 6.43 3.58
C GLN A 153 -6.60 4.97 3.12
N VAL A 154 -6.66 4.01 4.07
CA VAL A 154 -6.72 2.58 3.78
C VAL A 154 -8.08 2.21 3.21
N CYS A 155 -9.18 2.73 3.78
CA CYS A 155 -10.52 2.55 3.23
C CYS A 155 -10.63 3.03 1.78
N VAL A 156 -10.14 4.24 1.50
CA VAL A 156 -10.12 4.81 0.14
C VAL A 156 -9.31 3.95 -0.84
N SER A 157 -8.15 3.49 -0.40
CA SER A 157 -7.29 2.65 -1.23
C SER A 157 -7.92 1.28 -1.50
N LEU A 158 -8.51 0.65 -0.47
CA LEU A 158 -9.22 -0.62 -0.62
C LEU A 158 -10.40 -0.49 -1.58
N MET A 159 -11.15 0.62 -1.52
CA MET A 159 -12.21 0.94 -2.48
C MET A 159 -11.66 1.02 -3.92
N PHE A 160 -10.50 1.64 -4.12
CA PHE A 160 -9.90 1.73 -5.45
C PHE A 160 -9.44 0.37 -5.98
N VAL A 161 -8.82 -0.45 -5.14
CA VAL A 161 -8.42 -1.81 -5.54
C VAL A 161 -9.65 -2.67 -5.82
N ALA A 162 -10.61 -2.70 -4.92
CA ALA A 162 -11.82 -3.49 -5.10
C ALA A 162 -12.59 -3.10 -6.36
N SER A 163 -12.83 -1.79 -6.57
CA SER A 163 -13.47 -1.28 -7.79
C SER A 163 -12.69 -1.64 -9.06
N LYS A 164 -11.36 -1.62 -9.02
CA LYS A 164 -10.50 -1.99 -10.16
C LYS A 164 -10.50 -3.48 -10.46
N MET A 165 -10.57 -4.32 -9.40
CA MET A 165 -10.63 -5.78 -9.55
C MET A 165 -12.01 -6.27 -10.00
N GLY A 166 -13.07 -5.51 -9.80
CA GLY A 166 -14.45 -5.89 -10.09
C GLY A 166 -15.16 -6.54 -8.92
N MET A 167 -14.64 -6.32 -7.70
CA MET A 167 -15.23 -6.79 -6.45
C MET A 167 -16.44 -5.94 -6.04
N ASP A 168 -17.29 -6.47 -5.17
CA ASP A 168 -18.26 -5.69 -4.44
C ASP A 168 -17.60 -5.05 -3.22
N PHE A 169 -17.44 -3.73 -3.24
CA PHE A 169 -16.95 -2.97 -2.10
C PHE A 169 -18.11 -2.42 -1.28
N VAL A 170 -18.04 -2.60 0.03
CA VAL A 170 -18.99 -2.04 0.99
C VAL A 170 -18.26 -1.19 2.02
N HIS A 171 -18.73 0.02 2.28
CA HIS A 171 -18.32 0.80 3.44
C HIS A 171 -19.47 0.87 4.44
N PHE A 172 -19.31 0.21 5.58
CA PHE A 172 -20.19 0.29 6.74
C PHE A 172 -19.59 1.26 7.75
N GLY A 173 -20.06 2.48 7.77
CA GLY A 173 -19.54 3.54 8.63
C GLY A 173 -20.61 4.57 9.00
N PRO A 174 -20.38 5.37 10.07
CA PRO A 174 -21.31 6.42 10.49
C PRO A 174 -21.36 7.57 9.49
N LYS A 175 -22.53 8.20 9.37
CA LYS A 175 -22.69 9.42 8.55
C LYS A 175 -21.73 10.51 9.03
N GLY A 176 -21.12 11.22 8.12
CA GLY A 176 -20.04 12.18 8.37
C GLY A 176 -18.62 11.58 8.35
N HIS A 177 -18.52 10.24 8.36
CA HIS A 177 -17.29 9.48 8.33
C HIS A 177 -17.26 8.46 7.17
N GLN A 178 -18.10 8.65 6.18
CA GLN A 178 -18.19 7.76 5.03
C GLN A 178 -17.33 8.27 3.86
N VAL A 179 -16.94 7.36 2.97
CA VAL A 179 -16.20 7.73 1.74
C VAL A 179 -16.98 8.72 0.85
N THR A 180 -18.31 8.71 0.94
CA THR A 180 -19.20 9.69 0.29
C THR A 180 -19.11 11.09 0.89
N ASP A 181 -18.65 11.22 2.12
CA ASP A 181 -18.44 12.50 2.80
C ASP A 181 -17.07 13.12 2.47
N GLY A 182 -16.32 12.48 1.56
CA GLY A 182 -15.00 12.88 1.12
C GLY A 182 -13.86 12.20 1.88
N GLY A 183 -14.18 11.41 2.91
CA GLY A 183 -13.18 10.74 3.75
C GLY A 183 -12.21 11.73 4.38
N LEU A 184 -11.06 11.24 4.82
CA LEU A 184 -9.94 12.06 5.32
C LEU A 184 -9.11 12.71 4.20
N VAL A 185 -9.55 12.66 2.94
CA VAL A 185 -8.81 13.23 1.82
C VAL A 185 -8.79 14.76 1.95
N VAL A 186 -7.61 15.30 2.24
CA VAL A 186 -7.41 16.74 2.46
C VAL A 186 -7.57 17.53 1.17
N ASP A 187 -7.18 16.95 0.02
CA ASP A 187 -7.40 17.55 -1.29
C ASP A 187 -8.82 17.29 -1.80
N LYS A 188 -9.74 18.16 -1.40
CA LYS A 188 -11.16 18.10 -1.82
C LYS A 188 -11.38 18.36 -3.32
N THR A 189 -10.33 18.57 -4.11
CA THR A 189 -10.44 18.66 -5.57
C THR A 189 -10.48 17.28 -6.23
N VAL A 190 -10.13 16.22 -5.49
CA VAL A 190 -10.18 14.83 -5.96
C VAL A 190 -11.51 14.21 -5.56
N ASP A 191 -12.31 13.86 -6.55
CA ASP A 191 -13.55 13.11 -6.35
C ASP A 191 -13.25 11.60 -6.32
N ILE A 192 -13.03 11.05 -5.11
CA ILE A 192 -12.70 9.64 -4.90
C ILE A 192 -13.84 8.71 -5.33
N MET A 193 -15.10 9.13 -5.16
CA MET A 193 -16.24 8.34 -5.57
C MET A 193 -16.33 8.26 -7.09
N ALA A 194 -16.17 9.38 -7.81
CA ALA A 194 -16.18 9.38 -9.27
C ALA A 194 -15.09 8.49 -9.86
N ILE A 195 -13.89 8.47 -9.26
CA ILE A 195 -12.79 7.58 -9.69
C ILE A 195 -13.18 6.11 -9.50
N ALA A 196 -13.72 5.76 -8.35
CA ALA A 196 -14.10 4.40 -8.04
C ALA A 196 -15.30 3.91 -8.87
N GLU A 197 -16.29 4.75 -9.10
CA GLU A 197 -17.43 4.47 -9.99
C GLU A 197 -16.99 4.26 -11.44
N GLU A 198 -16.02 5.06 -11.92
CA GLU A 198 -15.48 4.87 -13.27
C GLU A 198 -14.71 3.53 -13.38
N ASN A 199 -13.98 3.14 -12.33
CA ASN A 199 -13.39 1.80 -12.29
C ASN A 199 -14.46 0.71 -12.34
N CYS A 200 -15.56 0.84 -11.59
CA CYS A 200 -16.67 -0.13 -11.59
C CYS A 200 -17.34 -0.28 -12.96
N LYS A 201 -17.51 0.82 -13.73
CA LYS A 201 -18.05 0.75 -15.09
C LYS A 201 -17.21 -0.14 -16.02
N VAL A 202 -15.89 -0.16 -15.81
CA VAL A 202 -14.96 -0.97 -16.61
C VAL A 202 -14.86 -2.41 -16.08
N SER A 203 -14.85 -2.57 -14.76
CA SER A 203 -14.57 -3.85 -14.12
C SER A 203 -15.79 -4.71 -13.85
N GLY A 204 -16.97 -4.08 -13.71
CA GLY A 204 -18.22 -4.73 -13.32
C GLY A 204 -18.46 -4.81 -11.81
N GLY A 205 -17.55 -4.27 -10.97
CA GLY A 205 -17.72 -4.21 -9.53
C GLY A 205 -18.78 -3.22 -9.07
N THR A 206 -19.10 -3.23 -7.79
CA THR A 206 -20.08 -2.31 -7.16
C THR A 206 -19.50 -1.61 -5.94
N ILE A 207 -20.10 -0.46 -5.58
CA ILE A 207 -19.79 0.27 -4.36
C ILE A 207 -21.09 0.53 -3.60
N THR A 208 -21.11 0.13 -2.33
CA THR A 208 -22.22 0.40 -1.41
C THR A 208 -21.68 1.12 -0.19
N VAL A 209 -22.31 2.23 0.18
CA VAL A 209 -22.00 2.99 1.40
C VAL A 209 -23.23 3.07 2.27
N SER A 210 -23.15 2.66 3.53
CA SER A 210 -24.31 2.56 4.42
C SER A 210 -23.92 2.67 5.90
N ASP A 211 -24.86 3.14 6.71
CA ASP A 211 -24.85 3.03 8.17
C ASP A 211 -25.73 1.90 8.71
N ASP A 212 -26.28 1.08 7.80
CA ASP A 212 -27.06 -0.12 8.13
C ASP A 212 -26.16 -1.35 8.01
N VAL A 213 -26.09 -2.14 9.08
CA VAL A 213 -25.28 -3.36 9.18
C VAL A 213 -25.63 -4.41 8.13
N GLU A 214 -26.86 -4.40 7.59
CA GLU A 214 -27.29 -5.32 6.53
C GLU A 214 -26.38 -5.27 5.30
N CYS A 215 -25.72 -4.14 5.04
CA CYS A 215 -24.78 -4.02 3.93
C CYS A 215 -23.56 -4.96 4.04
N VAL A 216 -23.19 -5.39 5.25
CA VAL A 216 -22.04 -6.29 5.50
C VAL A 216 -22.37 -7.75 5.15
N ARG A 217 -23.65 -8.12 5.13
CA ARG A 217 -24.10 -9.49 4.88
C ARG A 217 -23.53 -10.05 3.57
N GLY A 218 -22.95 -11.26 3.65
CA GLY A 218 -22.35 -11.95 2.51
C GLY A 218 -20.95 -11.46 2.15
N ALA A 219 -20.31 -10.64 2.99
CA ALA A 219 -18.92 -10.25 2.78
C ALA A 219 -17.97 -11.44 2.97
N ASP A 220 -17.09 -11.66 2.00
CA ASP A 220 -16.04 -12.67 2.07
C ASP A 220 -14.87 -12.18 2.94
N PHE A 221 -14.62 -10.88 2.90
CA PHE A 221 -13.61 -10.19 3.70
C PHE A 221 -14.23 -9.04 4.47
N VAL A 222 -13.94 -8.96 5.77
CA VAL A 222 -14.29 -7.84 6.65
C VAL A 222 -12.99 -7.15 7.05
N TYR A 223 -12.88 -5.88 6.72
CA TYR A 223 -11.70 -5.07 6.96
C TYR A 223 -12.01 -3.90 7.90
N THR A 224 -11.09 -3.54 8.77
CA THR A 224 -11.17 -2.29 9.54
C THR A 224 -9.79 -1.66 9.72
N ASP A 225 -9.76 -0.41 10.12
CA ASP A 225 -8.59 0.35 10.52
C ASP A 225 -8.92 1.11 11.81
N VAL A 226 -7.92 1.66 12.47
CA VAL A 226 -8.12 2.49 13.66
C VAL A 226 -9.08 3.64 13.36
N TRP A 227 -9.93 3.99 14.32
CA TRP A 227 -10.87 5.10 14.15
C TRP A 227 -10.20 6.47 14.29
N TYR A 228 -9.00 6.51 14.88
CA TYR A 228 -8.20 7.70 15.04
C TYR A 228 -6.85 7.49 14.34
N GLY A 229 -6.65 8.16 13.24
CA GLY A 229 -5.52 7.97 12.33
C GLY A 229 -4.38 8.97 12.54
N LEU A 230 -3.25 8.73 11.87
CA LEU A 230 -2.04 9.56 11.93
C LEU A 230 -2.22 10.99 11.36
N TYR A 231 -3.27 11.21 10.60
CA TYR A 231 -3.56 12.48 9.91
C TYR A 231 -4.70 13.26 10.56
N ASP A 232 -5.32 12.70 11.62
CA ASP A 232 -6.38 13.37 12.33
C ASP A 232 -5.81 14.46 13.23
N ALA A 233 -6.53 15.56 13.35
CA ALA A 233 -6.19 16.56 14.36
C ALA A 233 -6.35 15.96 15.76
N GLU A 234 -5.50 16.35 16.71
CA GLU A 234 -5.63 15.97 18.12
C GLU A 234 -6.93 16.56 18.70
N GLU A 235 -8.07 16.05 18.26
CA GLU A 235 -9.32 16.25 18.96
C GLU A 235 -9.48 15.20 20.05
N GLU A 236 -9.99 15.59 21.19
CA GLU A 236 -10.07 14.78 22.41
C GLU A 236 -10.64 13.39 22.12
N GLY A 237 -9.84 12.34 22.33
CA GLY A 237 -10.12 10.94 21.96
C GLY A 237 -11.42 10.33 22.53
N SER A 238 -12.13 11.03 23.43
CA SER A 238 -13.47 10.64 23.93
C SER A 238 -14.59 10.82 22.89
N SER A 239 -14.46 11.73 21.93
CA SER A 239 -15.53 11.99 20.95
C SER A 239 -15.64 10.90 19.88
N TYR A 240 -14.52 10.28 19.49
CA TYR A 240 -14.51 9.19 18.49
C TYR A 240 -15.18 7.92 18.99
N LEU A 241 -14.90 7.49 20.21
CA LEU A 241 -15.56 6.32 20.81
C LEU A 241 -17.08 6.47 20.82
N ASP A 242 -17.60 7.66 21.14
CA ASP A 242 -19.04 7.92 21.15
C ASP A 242 -19.69 7.78 19.77
N VAL A 243 -18.92 8.03 18.69
CA VAL A 243 -19.42 7.92 17.31
C VAL A 243 -19.38 6.47 16.80
N PHE A 244 -18.33 5.73 17.12
CA PHE A 244 -18.08 4.44 16.51
C PHE A 244 -18.48 3.26 17.41
N TYR A 245 -18.22 3.34 18.72
CA TYR A 245 -18.45 2.24 19.64
C TYR A 245 -19.89 2.23 20.18
N PRO A 246 -20.55 1.05 20.32
CA PRO A 246 -20.05 -0.29 19.92
C PRO A 246 -20.45 -0.67 18.49
N LYS A 247 -21.17 0.16 17.76
CA LYS A 247 -21.89 -0.20 16.52
C LYS A 247 -20.94 -0.64 15.40
N TYR A 248 -19.77 0.00 15.31
CA TYR A 248 -18.81 -0.22 14.24
C TYR A 248 -17.58 -1.02 14.69
N GLN A 249 -17.61 -1.57 15.91
CA GLN A 249 -16.60 -2.52 16.35
C GLN A 249 -16.77 -3.84 15.59
N VAL A 250 -15.67 -4.37 15.04
CA VAL A 250 -15.67 -5.72 14.47
C VAL A 250 -15.60 -6.75 15.59
N THR A 251 -16.71 -7.44 15.80
CA THR A 251 -16.91 -8.49 16.81
C THR A 251 -17.15 -9.83 16.11
N MET A 252 -17.11 -10.94 16.84
CA MET A 252 -17.49 -12.25 16.28
C MET A 252 -18.93 -12.28 15.79
N ASP A 253 -19.85 -11.57 16.47
CA ASP A 253 -21.23 -11.45 16.01
C ASP A 253 -21.33 -10.77 14.63
N LEU A 254 -20.56 -9.70 14.40
CA LEU A 254 -20.48 -9.05 13.09
C LEU A 254 -19.86 -9.97 12.03
N MET A 255 -18.80 -10.71 12.41
CA MET A 255 -18.17 -11.67 11.51
C MET A 255 -19.13 -12.80 11.13
N ASP A 256 -19.93 -13.32 12.06
CA ASP A 256 -20.94 -14.35 11.81
C ASP A 256 -22.10 -13.80 10.98
N PHE A 257 -22.46 -12.54 11.20
CA PHE A 257 -23.46 -11.83 10.40
C PHE A 257 -23.01 -11.62 8.96
N ALA A 258 -21.73 -11.29 8.73
CA ALA A 258 -21.14 -11.22 7.40
C ALA A 258 -21.22 -12.57 6.69
N GLY A 259 -20.84 -13.64 7.39
CA GLY A 259 -20.93 -15.02 6.91
C GLY A 259 -19.99 -15.96 7.65
N PRO A 260 -20.31 -17.26 7.75
CA PRO A 260 -19.51 -18.23 8.52
C PRO A 260 -18.09 -18.42 7.94
N GLY A 261 -17.88 -18.11 6.66
CA GLY A 261 -16.58 -18.20 5.99
C GLY A 261 -15.83 -16.88 5.87
N SER A 262 -16.40 -15.77 6.35
CA SER A 262 -15.80 -14.45 6.27
C SER A 262 -14.44 -14.39 6.96
N LYS A 263 -13.47 -13.74 6.33
CA LYS A 263 -12.12 -13.53 6.85
C LYS A 263 -11.96 -12.08 7.32
N PHE A 264 -11.22 -11.90 8.41
CA PHE A 264 -10.93 -10.60 9.00
C PHE A 264 -9.55 -10.09 8.55
N MET A 265 -9.46 -8.81 8.22
CA MET A 265 -8.24 -8.11 7.82
C MET A 265 -8.07 -6.78 8.55
N HIS A 266 -6.84 -6.37 8.78
CA HIS A 266 -6.47 -5.11 9.42
C HIS A 266 -5.03 -4.72 9.08
N CYS A 267 -4.82 -3.51 8.57
CA CYS A 267 -3.49 -3.02 8.18
C CYS A 267 -2.49 -2.86 9.33
N LEU A 268 -2.98 -2.87 10.58
CA LEU A 268 -2.20 -2.62 11.79
C LEU A 268 -1.54 -1.22 11.85
N PRO A 269 -1.35 -0.62 13.06
CA PRO A 269 -1.62 -1.21 14.37
C PRO A 269 -3.11 -1.25 14.68
N ALA A 270 -3.56 -2.16 15.50
CA ALA A 270 -4.93 -2.23 15.99
C ALA A 270 -5.04 -1.69 17.42
N THR A 271 -6.10 -0.95 17.71
CA THR A 271 -6.49 -0.57 19.08
C THR A 271 -7.51 -1.60 19.58
N ARG A 272 -6.98 -2.71 20.09
CA ARG A 272 -7.80 -3.84 20.54
C ARG A 272 -8.83 -3.42 21.60
N GLY A 273 -10.06 -3.86 21.42
CA GLY A 273 -11.18 -3.49 22.27
C GLY A 273 -11.93 -2.23 21.79
N GLU A 274 -11.39 -1.51 20.82
CA GLU A 274 -12.04 -0.38 20.13
C GLU A 274 -12.57 -0.85 18.78
N GLU A 275 -11.86 -0.64 17.65
CA GLU A 275 -12.34 -1.00 16.31
C GLU A 275 -12.46 -2.52 16.09
N VAL A 276 -11.72 -3.33 16.85
CA VAL A 276 -11.75 -4.78 16.77
C VAL A 276 -11.69 -5.45 18.14
N ALA A 277 -12.51 -6.48 18.35
CA ALA A 277 -12.46 -7.32 19.54
C ALA A 277 -11.25 -8.28 19.48
N ASP A 278 -10.64 -8.57 20.65
CA ASP A 278 -9.48 -9.47 20.74
C ASP A 278 -9.73 -10.85 20.13
N GLU A 279 -10.92 -11.39 20.35
CA GLU A 279 -11.32 -12.70 19.83
C GLU A 279 -11.36 -12.77 18.30
N VAL A 280 -11.66 -11.65 17.62
CA VAL A 280 -11.60 -11.58 16.15
C VAL A 280 -10.16 -11.48 15.69
N MET A 281 -9.39 -10.60 16.35
CA MET A 281 -7.99 -10.34 16.00
C MET A 281 -7.12 -11.60 16.09
N ASP A 282 -7.37 -12.42 17.13
CA ASP A 282 -6.59 -13.63 17.40
C ASP A 282 -7.30 -14.92 16.95
N HIS A 283 -8.38 -14.82 16.17
CA HIS A 283 -9.12 -15.99 15.70
C HIS A 283 -8.27 -16.83 14.73
N PRO A 284 -7.98 -18.11 15.03
CA PRO A 284 -6.98 -18.91 14.31
C PRO A 284 -7.33 -19.20 12.84
N GLU A 285 -8.63 -19.18 12.48
CA GLU A 285 -9.09 -19.52 11.13
C GLU A 285 -9.64 -18.32 10.36
N ARG A 286 -10.10 -17.29 11.05
CA ARG A 286 -10.77 -16.14 10.42
C ARG A 286 -9.90 -14.92 10.33
N SER A 287 -8.96 -14.69 11.25
CA SER A 287 -8.03 -13.55 11.18
C SER A 287 -6.93 -13.82 10.16
N LEU A 288 -6.77 -12.90 9.23
CA LEU A 288 -5.67 -12.87 8.24
C LEU A 288 -4.63 -11.80 8.56
N CYS A 289 -4.74 -11.09 9.69
CA CYS A 289 -3.91 -9.92 10.01
C CYS A 289 -2.40 -10.24 10.00
N TRP A 290 -2.01 -11.44 10.43
CA TRP A 290 -0.60 -11.82 10.46
C TRP A 290 -0.08 -12.25 9.09
N ASP A 291 -0.92 -12.90 8.27
CA ASP A 291 -0.62 -13.22 6.87
C ASP A 291 -0.54 -11.94 6.03
N GLU A 292 -1.46 -11.00 6.26
CA GLU A 292 -1.48 -9.67 5.65
C GLU A 292 -0.20 -8.90 5.99
N ALA A 293 0.21 -8.88 7.26
CA ALA A 293 1.46 -8.24 7.69
C ALA A 293 2.69 -8.89 7.06
N ASP A 294 2.73 -10.22 6.92
CA ASP A 294 3.80 -10.95 6.22
C ASP A 294 3.81 -10.63 4.73
N ASN A 295 2.64 -10.54 4.10
CA ASN A 295 2.49 -10.23 2.68
C ASN A 295 2.97 -8.84 2.30
N ARG A 296 3.03 -7.89 3.25
CA ARG A 296 3.62 -6.56 3.03
C ARG A 296 5.05 -6.61 2.48
N LYS A 297 5.92 -7.46 3.03
CA LYS A 297 7.30 -7.57 2.52
C LYS A 297 7.35 -8.22 1.13
N HIS A 298 6.44 -9.15 0.83
CA HIS A 298 6.39 -9.83 -0.46
C HIS A 298 5.87 -8.91 -1.56
N SER A 299 4.79 -8.17 -1.30
CA SER A 299 4.25 -7.16 -2.21
C SER A 299 5.23 -6.03 -2.50
N ILE A 300 5.98 -5.55 -1.50
CA ILE A 300 7.02 -4.53 -1.69
C ILE A 300 8.16 -5.03 -2.59
N ARG A 301 8.61 -6.28 -2.45
CA ARG A 301 9.60 -6.87 -3.38
C ARG A 301 9.11 -6.82 -4.82
N ALA A 302 7.85 -7.19 -5.03
CA ALA A 302 7.25 -7.16 -6.36
C ALA A 302 7.14 -5.74 -6.92
N ILE A 303 6.71 -4.77 -6.11
CA ILE A 303 6.64 -3.35 -6.50
C ILE A 303 8.01 -2.85 -6.94
N LEU A 304 9.04 -3.06 -6.12
CA LEU A 304 10.39 -2.58 -6.39
C LEU A 304 10.96 -3.23 -7.66
N ALA A 305 10.87 -4.54 -7.78
CA ALA A 305 11.34 -5.26 -8.97
C ALA A 305 10.58 -4.82 -10.22
N TYR A 306 9.25 -4.76 -10.17
CA TYR A 306 8.41 -4.38 -11.31
C TYR A 306 8.74 -2.97 -11.81
N LEU A 307 8.79 -2.00 -10.90
CA LEU A 307 9.02 -0.60 -11.26
C LEU A 307 10.43 -0.36 -11.79
N LEU A 308 11.46 -0.90 -11.11
CA LEU A 308 12.85 -0.70 -11.54
C LEU A 308 13.14 -1.40 -12.86
N LEU A 309 12.75 -2.66 -13.03
CA LEU A 309 12.98 -3.39 -14.28
C LEU A 309 12.24 -2.72 -15.45
N ARG A 310 11.02 -2.24 -15.23
CA ARG A 310 10.25 -1.52 -16.25
C ARG A 310 10.88 -0.16 -16.59
N HIS A 311 11.34 0.58 -15.59
CA HIS A 311 12.02 1.84 -15.78
C HIS A 311 13.33 1.68 -16.57
N GLU A 312 14.12 0.67 -16.27
CA GLU A 312 15.35 0.34 -16.98
C GLU A 312 15.09 -0.10 -18.42
N ALA A 313 14.05 -0.90 -18.66
CA ALA A 313 13.66 -1.29 -20.00
C ALA A 313 13.32 -0.09 -20.90
N GLY A 314 12.73 0.96 -20.29
CA GLY A 314 12.49 2.25 -20.98
C GLY A 314 13.72 3.13 -21.18
N ARG A 315 14.77 2.88 -20.41
CA ARG A 315 16.04 3.64 -20.44
C ARG A 315 17.20 2.89 -21.10
N ARG A 316 16.99 1.78 -21.80
CA ARG A 316 18.08 1.04 -22.42
C ARG A 316 18.94 1.99 -23.25
N LEU A 317 20.15 2.25 -22.70
CA LEU A 317 21.23 2.86 -23.46
C LEU A 317 21.51 1.97 -24.67
N ASP A 318 21.82 2.61 -25.80
CA ASP A 318 22.39 1.89 -26.94
C ASP A 318 23.59 1.08 -26.43
N ALA A 319 23.61 -0.21 -26.70
CA ALA A 319 24.69 -1.10 -26.25
C ALA A 319 26.08 -0.57 -26.64
N ALA A 320 26.18 0.04 -27.81
CA ALA A 320 27.44 0.66 -28.30
C ALA A 320 27.88 1.85 -27.39
N ALA A 321 26.94 2.64 -26.85
CA ALA A 321 27.28 3.72 -25.93
C ALA A 321 27.76 3.22 -24.57
N ALA A 322 27.19 2.08 -24.09
CA ALA A 322 27.61 1.44 -22.85
C ALA A 322 29.03 0.86 -22.99
N ASP A 323 29.34 0.15 -24.09
CA ASP A 323 30.67 -0.40 -24.40
C ASP A 323 31.74 0.70 -24.50
N GLU A 324 31.41 1.84 -25.12
CA GLU A 324 32.32 3.00 -25.21
C GLU A 324 32.58 3.63 -23.83
N ALA A 325 31.54 3.72 -22.97
CA ALA A 325 31.69 4.25 -21.61
C ALA A 325 32.56 3.32 -20.74
N GLU A 326 32.39 2.00 -20.84
CA GLU A 326 33.22 1.01 -20.17
C GLU A 326 34.68 1.06 -20.64
N ALA A 327 34.91 1.17 -21.94
CA ALA A 327 36.26 1.31 -22.49
C ALA A 327 36.96 2.59 -21.98
N ARG A 328 36.24 3.70 -21.88
CA ARG A 328 36.76 4.96 -21.30
C ARG A 328 37.12 4.79 -19.84
N MET A 329 36.23 4.18 -19.04
CA MET A 329 36.49 3.87 -17.63
C MET A 329 37.74 3.01 -17.45
N ASN A 330 37.85 1.92 -18.19
CA ASN A 330 38.99 1.02 -18.12
C ASN A 330 40.32 1.72 -18.50
N ALA A 331 40.28 2.63 -19.49
CA ALA A 331 41.44 3.44 -19.84
C ALA A 331 41.90 4.38 -18.70
N VAL A 332 40.93 4.96 -17.94
CA VAL A 332 41.25 5.78 -16.78
C VAL A 332 41.81 4.93 -15.64
N LEU A 333 41.18 3.76 -15.35
CA LEU A 333 41.67 2.84 -14.33
C LEU A 333 43.08 2.37 -14.58
N ALA A 334 43.44 2.07 -15.84
CA ALA A 334 44.81 1.70 -16.23
C ALA A 334 45.80 2.82 -15.95
N LYS A 335 45.43 4.11 -16.13
CA LYS A 335 46.31 5.26 -15.84
C LYS A 335 46.58 5.47 -14.34
N ILE A 336 45.65 5.10 -13.49
CA ILE A 336 45.78 5.23 -12.02
C ILE A 336 46.33 3.96 -11.37
N GLY A 337 46.74 2.95 -12.17
CA GLY A 337 47.43 1.74 -11.70
C GLY A 337 46.55 0.73 -10.98
N LYS A 338 45.29 0.65 -11.35
CA LYS A 338 44.35 -0.34 -10.81
C LYS A 338 43.88 -1.33 -11.88
#